data_786517a3f37f5ca4b2707182f25ac4cb
#
_entry.id   786517a3f37f5ca4b2707182f25ac4cb
#
_cell.length_a   1.000
_cell.length_b   1.000
_cell.length_c   1.000
_cell.angle_alpha   90.00
_cell.angle_beta   90.00
_cell.angle_gamma   90.00
#
_symmetry.space_group_name_H-M   'P 1'
#
loop_
_entity.id
_entity.type
_entity.pdbx_description
1 polymer ?
#
loop_
_entity_poly.entity_id
_entity_poly.type
_entity_poly.pdbx_seq_one_letter_code
_entity_poly.pdbx_strand_id
1 'polypeptide(L)'
;MDDKHYLARITKRLDFASDLWMIRVNPGPDFKFTAGQYATLGAERDGHRVERAYSIVSSPYEPELEFFFELVPEGQLTPLLYKLQPGDDVVMRKVAKGRFTIETSRVEHTHHLLVSTVTGIAPYVSYVRTLFKDWKEGKFTGDQKLFLLNGASRPWEFGYREEMEAIAKQVPWFRCIFTASRPWEDETWKGEV
;
A
#
# COMPACT_ATOMS: atom_id res chain seq x y z
N MET A 1 -4.40 23.99 -13.40
CA MET A 1 -4.06 23.20 -12.20
C MET A 1 -3.30 24.14 -11.28
N ASP A 2 -3.53 24.11 -9.97
CA ASP A 2 -2.84 24.98 -9.03
C ASP A 2 -1.43 24.45 -8.72
N ASP A 3 -0.60 25.28 -8.03
CA ASP A 3 0.79 24.92 -7.72
C ASP A 3 0.97 23.71 -6.79
N LYS A 4 -0.10 23.21 -6.19
CA LYS A 4 -0.07 22.09 -5.21
C LYS A 4 -0.32 20.73 -5.84
N HIS A 5 -0.82 20.70 -7.08
CA HIS A 5 -1.25 19.49 -7.76
C HIS A 5 -0.57 19.31 -9.11
N TYR A 6 -0.53 18.08 -9.55
CA TYR A 6 -0.14 17.69 -10.90
C TYR A 6 -0.93 16.46 -11.36
N LEU A 7 -0.83 16.13 -12.63
CA LEU A 7 -1.37 14.89 -13.18
C LEU A 7 -0.29 13.83 -13.15
N ALA A 8 -0.55 12.74 -12.43
CA ALA A 8 0.33 11.58 -12.41
C ALA A 8 -0.22 10.55 -13.39
N ARG A 9 0.63 10.10 -14.34
CA ARG A 9 0.27 9.10 -15.33
C ARG A 9 0.18 7.73 -14.69
N ILE A 10 -0.93 7.04 -14.89
CA ILE A 10 -1.08 5.63 -14.50
C ILE A 10 -0.29 4.78 -15.50
N THR A 11 0.64 4.00 -14.98
CA THR A 11 1.53 3.15 -15.77
C THR A 11 1.11 1.68 -15.72
N LYS A 12 0.47 1.27 -14.62
CA LYS A 12 0.02 -0.11 -14.40
C LYS A 12 -1.26 -0.14 -13.57
N ARG A 13 -2.11 -1.13 -13.87
CA ARG A 13 -3.23 -1.55 -13.04
C ARG A 13 -3.19 -3.07 -12.89
N LEU A 14 -3.53 -3.55 -11.70
CA LEU A 14 -3.75 -4.97 -11.41
C LEU A 14 -4.98 -5.09 -10.52
N ASP A 15 -5.94 -5.87 -10.96
CA ASP A 15 -7.14 -6.19 -10.18
C ASP A 15 -6.89 -7.50 -9.42
N PHE A 16 -7.03 -7.48 -8.08
CA PHE A 16 -6.93 -8.65 -7.21
C PHE A 16 -8.29 -9.34 -7.05
N ALA A 17 -9.36 -8.53 -7.02
CA ALA A 17 -10.74 -8.96 -6.98
C ALA A 17 -11.60 -7.94 -7.75
N SER A 18 -12.90 -8.18 -7.85
CA SER A 18 -13.84 -7.29 -8.56
C SER A 18 -13.92 -5.88 -7.97
N ASP A 19 -13.54 -5.73 -6.71
CA ASP A 19 -13.61 -4.49 -5.93
C ASP A 19 -12.26 -4.09 -5.30
N LEU A 20 -11.20 -4.87 -5.56
CA LEU A 20 -9.85 -4.64 -5.04
C LEU A 20 -8.84 -4.54 -6.18
N TRP A 21 -8.15 -3.42 -6.25
CA TRP A 21 -7.13 -3.21 -7.28
C TRP A 21 -5.98 -2.34 -6.80
N MET A 22 -4.89 -2.42 -7.52
CA MET A 22 -3.76 -1.50 -7.37
C MET A 22 -3.53 -0.72 -8.67
N ILE A 23 -2.98 0.47 -8.53
CA ILE A 23 -2.38 1.21 -9.63
C ILE A 23 -0.94 1.58 -9.31
N ARG A 24 -0.11 1.68 -10.37
CA ARG A 24 1.16 2.39 -10.31
C ARG A 24 1.03 3.70 -11.07
N VAL A 25 1.68 4.72 -10.54
CA VAL A 25 1.73 6.04 -11.16
C VAL A 25 3.16 6.55 -11.20
N ASN A 26 3.49 7.29 -12.25
CA ASN A 26 4.74 8.03 -12.30
C ASN A 26 4.59 9.35 -11.53
N PRO A 27 5.29 9.53 -10.41
CA PRO A 27 5.15 10.70 -9.55
C PRO A 27 5.96 11.91 -10.03
N GLY A 28 6.71 11.78 -11.14
CA GLY A 28 7.72 12.76 -11.52
C GLY A 28 8.99 12.71 -10.64
N PRO A 29 10.07 13.38 -11.07
CA PRO A 29 11.40 13.21 -10.47
C PRO A 29 11.56 13.79 -9.06
N ASP A 30 10.72 14.76 -8.69
CA ASP A 30 10.88 15.53 -7.45
C ASP A 30 10.05 14.99 -6.29
N PHE A 31 9.21 13.98 -6.51
CA PHE A 31 8.37 13.42 -5.46
C PHE A 31 9.20 12.52 -4.54
N LYS A 32 9.26 12.89 -3.27
CA LYS A 32 9.97 12.13 -2.23
C LYS A 32 9.03 11.77 -1.09
N PHE A 33 9.23 10.59 -0.53
CA PHE A 33 8.49 10.14 0.63
C PHE A 33 9.32 9.18 1.49
N THR A 34 8.87 8.97 2.70
CA THR A 34 9.37 7.94 3.62
C THR A 34 8.35 6.82 3.68
N ALA A 35 8.80 5.57 3.77
CA ALA A 35 7.91 4.41 3.89
C ALA A 35 6.89 4.62 5.03
N GLY A 36 5.61 4.32 4.75
CA GLY A 36 4.47 4.55 5.63
C GLY A 36 3.74 5.87 5.44
N GLN A 37 4.27 6.79 4.67
CA GLN A 37 3.56 8.01 4.31
C GLN A 37 2.46 7.74 3.27
N TYR A 38 1.59 8.73 3.09
CA TYR A 38 0.51 8.73 2.11
C TYR A 38 0.68 9.88 1.11
N ALA A 39 0.13 9.70 -0.09
CA ALA A 39 -0.14 10.77 -1.03
C ALA A 39 -1.64 11.09 -1.05
N THR A 40 -1.97 12.31 -1.46
CA THR A 40 -3.36 12.71 -1.68
C THR A 40 -3.66 12.57 -3.17
N LEU A 41 -4.62 11.71 -3.49
CA LEU A 41 -5.13 11.53 -4.84
C LEU A 41 -6.49 12.18 -4.97
N GLY A 42 -6.84 12.60 -6.18
CA GLY A 42 -8.10 13.26 -6.45
C GLY A 42 -8.63 13.04 -7.87
N ALA A 43 -9.91 13.35 -8.02
CA ALA A 43 -10.61 13.40 -9.30
C ALA A 43 -11.64 14.51 -9.29
N GLU A 44 -12.04 14.98 -10.46
CA GLU A 44 -13.12 15.94 -10.60
C GLU A 44 -14.47 15.22 -10.56
N ARG A 45 -15.39 15.75 -9.77
CA ARG A 45 -16.78 15.30 -9.68
C ARG A 45 -17.71 16.49 -9.58
N ASP A 46 -18.67 16.62 -10.50
CA ASP A 46 -19.69 17.66 -10.50
C ASP A 46 -19.09 19.09 -10.39
N GLY A 47 -17.97 19.35 -11.08
CA GLY A 47 -17.27 20.64 -11.06
C GLY A 47 -16.44 20.90 -9.79
N HIS A 48 -16.34 19.93 -8.89
CA HIS A 48 -15.56 20.01 -7.67
C HIS A 48 -14.50 18.92 -7.60
N ARG A 49 -13.33 19.25 -7.06
CA ARG A 49 -12.27 18.28 -6.81
C ARG A 49 -12.54 17.52 -5.52
N VAL A 50 -12.62 16.21 -5.62
CA VAL A 50 -12.68 15.30 -4.47
C VAL A 50 -11.31 14.70 -4.27
N GLU A 51 -10.78 14.80 -3.05
CA GLU A 51 -9.45 14.30 -2.70
C GLU A 51 -9.52 13.40 -1.47
N ARG A 52 -8.67 12.36 -1.45
CA ARG A 52 -8.48 11.48 -0.28
C ARG A 52 -7.01 11.09 -0.16
N ALA A 53 -6.62 10.82 1.08
CA ALA A 53 -5.31 10.27 1.42
C ALA A 53 -5.27 8.76 1.16
N TYR A 54 -4.21 8.30 0.49
CA TYR A 54 -3.94 6.89 0.27
C TYR A 54 -2.50 6.56 0.67
N SER A 55 -2.32 5.57 1.51
CA SER A 55 -0.99 5.10 1.88
C SER A 55 -0.24 4.61 0.65
N ILE A 56 1.04 4.97 0.57
CA ILE A 56 1.91 4.53 -0.51
C ILE A 56 2.37 3.10 -0.19
N VAL A 57 2.19 2.20 -1.15
CA VAL A 57 2.56 0.78 -1.06
C VAL A 57 4.01 0.54 -1.48
N SER A 58 4.47 1.28 -2.50
CA SER A 58 5.85 1.17 -3.00
C SER A 58 6.86 1.54 -1.93
N SER A 59 8.08 1.03 -2.09
CA SER A 59 9.24 1.52 -1.34
C SER A 59 9.70 2.88 -1.90
N PRO A 60 10.27 3.78 -1.07
CA PRO A 60 10.94 5.00 -1.56
C PRO A 60 12.07 4.76 -2.57
N TYR A 61 12.55 3.51 -2.67
CA TYR A 61 13.55 3.10 -3.65
C TYR A 61 12.97 2.75 -5.03
N GLU A 62 11.66 2.65 -5.14
CA GLU A 62 10.98 2.36 -6.41
C GLU A 62 10.73 3.67 -7.19
N PRO A 63 10.84 3.65 -8.53
CA PRO A 63 10.67 4.85 -9.35
C PRO A 63 9.20 5.27 -9.48
N GLU A 64 8.27 4.38 -9.20
CA GLU A 64 6.83 4.61 -9.29
C GLU A 64 6.16 4.49 -7.93
N LEU A 65 5.09 5.24 -7.74
CA LEU A 65 4.23 5.07 -6.58
C LEU A 65 3.17 4.01 -6.87
N GLU A 66 2.93 3.16 -5.89
CA GLU A 66 1.89 2.14 -5.93
C GLU A 66 0.84 2.44 -4.85
N PHE A 67 -0.43 2.30 -5.22
CA PHE A 67 -1.57 2.49 -4.34
C PHE A 67 -2.51 1.31 -4.43
N PHE A 68 -3.09 0.92 -3.30
CA PHE A 68 -4.02 -0.19 -3.18
C PHE A 68 -5.39 0.30 -2.73
N PHE A 69 -6.43 -0.09 -3.45
CA PHE A 69 -7.79 0.42 -3.28
C PHE A 69 -8.80 -0.69 -3.09
N GLU A 70 -9.83 -0.33 -2.34
CA GLU A 70 -11.10 -1.04 -2.29
C GLU A 70 -12.19 -0.12 -2.83
N LEU A 71 -13.06 -0.66 -3.69
CA LEU A 71 -14.21 0.06 -4.23
C LEU A 71 -15.26 0.25 -3.14
N VAL A 72 -15.54 1.50 -2.84
CA VAL A 72 -16.70 1.90 -2.03
C VAL A 72 -17.76 2.42 -2.99
N PRO A 73 -18.81 1.64 -3.32
CA PRO A 73 -19.77 2.01 -4.37
C PRO A 73 -20.43 3.38 -4.17
N GLU A 74 -20.79 3.70 -2.93
CA GLU A 74 -21.38 4.99 -2.54
C GLU A 74 -20.32 6.06 -2.23
N GLY A 75 -19.05 5.74 -2.41
CA GLY A 75 -17.94 6.67 -2.18
C GLY A 75 -17.89 7.79 -3.22
N GLN A 76 -17.28 8.90 -2.85
CA GLN A 76 -17.14 10.03 -3.75
C GLN A 76 -15.97 9.90 -4.72
N LEU A 77 -14.89 9.21 -4.34
CA LEU A 77 -13.66 9.16 -5.11
C LEU A 77 -13.35 7.77 -5.68
N THR A 78 -13.50 6.69 -4.90
CA THR A 78 -13.12 5.35 -5.36
C THR A 78 -13.85 4.88 -6.61
N PRO A 79 -15.17 5.22 -6.84
CA PRO A 79 -15.83 4.89 -8.11
C PRO A 79 -15.24 5.62 -9.33
N LEU A 80 -14.64 6.79 -9.13
CA LEU A 80 -13.96 7.54 -10.19
C LEU A 80 -12.59 6.91 -10.48
N LEU A 81 -11.81 6.62 -9.43
CA LEU A 81 -10.50 5.96 -9.57
C LEU A 81 -10.63 4.56 -10.17
N TYR A 82 -11.72 3.85 -9.87
CA TYR A 82 -11.98 2.51 -10.39
C TYR A 82 -12.09 2.46 -11.92
N LYS A 83 -12.53 3.55 -12.55
CA LYS A 83 -12.67 3.65 -14.01
C LYS A 83 -11.35 3.89 -14.73
N LEU A 84 -10.33 4.35 -14.02
CA LEU A 84 -9.05 4.72 -14.61
C LEU A 84 -8.25 3.49 -15.04
N GLN A 85 -7.59 3.62 -16.18
CA GLN A 85 -6.78 2.59 -16.81
C GLN A 85 -5.32 3.06 -17.02
N PRO A 86 -4.39 2.17 -17.30
CA PRO A 86 -3.06 2.57 -17.74
C PRO A 86 -3.13 3.52 -18.94
N GLY A 87 -2.43 4.64 -18.84
CA GLY A 87 -2.48 5.73 -19.81
C GLY A 87 -3.40 6.88 -19.41
N ASP A 88 -4.28 6.70 -18.43
CA ASP A 88 -5.04 7.81 -17.84
C ASP A 88 -4.20 8.60 -16.81
N ASP A 89 -4.68 9.78 -16.46
CA ASP A 89 -4.05 10.62 -15.46
C ASP A 89 -4.91 10.66 -14.19
N VAL A 90 -4.25 10.66 -13.04
CA VAL A 90 -4.87 10.92 -11.74
C VAL A 90 -4.32 12.22 -11.15
N VAL A 91 -5.19 13.03 -10.57
CA VAL A 91 -4.76 14.23 -9.85
C VAL A 91 -4.04 13.80 -8.57
N MET A 92 -2.85 14.33 -8.34
CA MET A 92 -2.06 14.03 -7.16
C MET A 92 -1.44 15.30 -6.57
N ARG A 93 -1.38 15.38 -5.24
CA ARG A 93 -0.62 16.45 -4.58
C ARG A 93 0.88 16.19 -4.69
N LYS A 94 1.65 17.26 -4.84
CA LYS A 94 3.12 17.22 -5.02
C LYS A 94 3.91 16.75 -3.79
N VAL A 95 3.27 16.61 -2.64
CA VAL A 95 3.96 16.34 -1.35
C VAL A 95 3.29 15.17 -0.64
N ALA A 96 4.08 14.17 -0.28
CA ALA A 96 3.68 13.13 0.65
C ALA A 96 3.50 13.68 2.07
N LYS A 97 2.62 13.06 2.84
CA LYS A 97 2.33 13.43 4.23
C LYS A 97 2.21 12.18 5.11
N GLY A 98 2.13 12.41 6.40
CA GLY A 98 1.97 11.36 7.41
C GLY A 98 3.20 11.23 8.31
N ARG A 99 2.93 10.86 9.56
CA ARG A 99 3.97 10.58 10.58
C ARG A 99 4.07 9.10 10.92
N PHE A 100 3.23 8.27 10.30
CA PHE A 100 3.28 6.83 10.50
C PHE A 100 4.42 6.26 9.65
N THR A 101 5.64 6.46 10.12
CA THR A 101 6.85 5.98 9.47
C THR A 101 7.61 5.04 10.41
N ILE A 102 8.31 4.08 9.85
CA ILE A 102 9.08 3.14 10.65
C ILE A 102 10.21 3.84 11.41
N GLU A 103 10.72 4.94 10.89
CA GLU A 103 11.77 5.73 11.52
C GLU A 103 11.32 6.34 12.85
N THR A 104 10.07 6.81 12.94
CA THR A 104 9.53 7.38 14.17
C THR A 104 9.31 6.32 15.26
N SER A 105 9.12 5.06 14.90
CA SER A 105 8.94 3.96 15.85
C SER A 105 10.25 3.23 16.20
N ARG A 106 11.34 3.47 15.46
CA ARG A 106 12.64 2.83 15.70
C ARG A 106 13.33 3.22 16.99
N VAL A 107 13.03 4.38 17.53
CA VAL A 107 13.83 5.01 18.60
C VAL A 107 13.70 4.29 19.93
N GLU A 108 12.59 3.57 20.16
CA GLU A 108 12.29 3.02 21.50
C GLU A 108 11.98 1.51 21.51
N HIS A 109 11.69 0.90 20.35
CA HIS A 109 11.21 -0.48 20.31
C HIS A 109 11.90 -1.33 19.25
N THR A 110 12.19 -2.58 19.61
CA THR A 110 12.82 -3.56 18.70
C THR A 110 11.80 -4.53 18.08
N HIS A 111 10.55 -4.53 18.58
CA HIS A 111 9.49 -5.41 18.11
C HIS A 111 8.28 -4.58 17.75
N HIS A 112 7.75 -4.76 16.54
CA HIS A 112 6.61 -4.04 16.00
C HIS A 112 5.52 -5.01 15.60
N LEU A 113 4.34 -4.87 16.18
CA LEU A 113 3.14 -5.56 15.74
C LEU A 113 2.38 -4.65 14.77
N LEU A 114 2.26 -5.09 13.53
CA LEU A 114 1.60 -4.39 12.43
C LEU A 114 0.23 -5.06 12.20
N VAL A 115 -0.84 -4.38 12.59
CA VAL A 115 -2.20 -4.93 12.46
C VAL A 115 -2.97 -4.15 11.41
N SER A 116 -3.58 -4.85 10.47
CA SER A 116 -4.36 -4.24 9.39
C SER A 116 -5.51 -5.13 8.93
N THR A 117 -6.41 -4.52 8.16
CA THR A 117 -7.43 -5.24 7.38
C THR A 117 -7.37 -4.79 5.93
N VAL A 118 -7.51 -5.73 5.02
CA VAL A 118 -7.59 -5.54 3.56
C VAL A 118 -6.57 -4.49 3.08
N THR A 119 -7.03 -3.32 2.62
CA THR A 119 -6.16 -2.26 2.07
C THR A 119 -5.29 -1.56 3.12
N GLY A 120 -5.58 -1.72 4.41
CA GLY A 120 -4.76 -1.19 5.50
C GLY A 120 -3.34 -1.77 5.55
N ILE A 121 -3.06 -2.84 4.81
CA ILE A 121 -1.71 -3.41 4.66
C ILE A 121 -0.73 -2.47 3.92
N ALA A 122 -1.23 -1.53 3.14
CA ALA A 122 -0.44 -0.68 2.23
C ALA A 122 0.83 -0.07 2.86
N PRO A 123 0.78 0.66 4.00
CA PRO A 123 1.98 1.22 4.61
C PRO A 123 2.97 0.16 5.09
N TYR A 124 2.48 -1.02 5.48
CA TYR A 124 3.32 -2.11 5.95
C TYR A 124 4.07 -2.80 4.82
N VAL A 125 3.44 -2.93 3.64
CA VAL A 125 4.13 -3.40 2.43
C VAL A 125 5.28 -2.45 2.09
N SER A 126 5.05 -1.13 2.15
CA SER A 126 6.09 -0.13 1.95
C SER A 126 7.26 -0.30 2.94
N TYR A 127 6.99 -0.54 4.23
CA TYR A 127 8.01 -0.82 5.23
C TYR A 127 8.83 -2.07 4.88
N VAL A 128 8.13 -3.17 4.65
CA VAL A 128 8.77 -4.46 4.41
C VAL A 128 9.62 -4.44 3.14
N ARG A 129 9.12 -3.87 2.04
CA ARG A 129 9.90 -3.69 0.80
C ARG A 129 11.15 -2.85 1.02
N THR A 130 11.03 -1.77 1.79
CA THR A 130 12.15 -0.86 2.08
C THR A 130 13.22 -1.56 2.92
N LEU A 131 12.83 -2.18 4.04
CA LEU A 131 13.75 -2.90 4.90
C LEU A 131 14.33 -4.14 4.22
N PHE A 132 13.59 -4.80 3.34
CA PHE A 132 14.10 -5.94 2.60
C PHE A 132 15.20 -5.54 1.61
N LYS A 133 15.05 -4.39 0.96
CA LYS A 133 16.11 -3.82 0.14
C LYS A 133 17.33 -3.45 0.98
N ASP A 134 17.12 -2.74 2.09
CA ASP A 134 18.19 -2.37 3.02
C ASP A 134 18.91 -3.59 3.59
N TRP A 135 18.18 -4.65 3.91
CA TRP A 135 18.76 -5.94 4.35
C TRP A 135 19.66 -6.55 3.27
N LYS A 136 19.20 -6.60 2.04
CA LYS A 136 20.00 -7.12 0.91
C LYS A 136 21.27 -6.30 0.64
N GLU A 137 21.23 -5.01 0.92
CA GLU A 137 22.35 -4.09 0.75
C GLU A 137 23.23 -3.96 1.99
N GLY A 138 22.93 -4.68 3.07
CA GLY A 138 23.68 -4.64 4.34
C GLY A 138 23.48 -3.35 5.15
N LYS A 139 22.48 -2.55 4.82
CA LYS A 139 22.14 -1.30 5.52
C LYS A 139 21.23 -1.50 6.72
N PHE A 140 20.50 -2.59 6.76
CA PHE A 140 19.62 -3.00 7.85
C PHE A 140 20.12 -4.32 8.45
N THR A 141 20.34 -4.36 9.76
CA THR A 141 20.93 -5.50 10.47
C THR A 141 19.90 -6.51 10.98
N GLY A 142 18.59 -6.19 10.83
CA GLY A 142 17.50 -7.02 11.34
C GLY A 142 17.35 -6.99 12.87
N ASP A 143 17.88 -5.97 13.52
CA ASP A 143 17.73 -5.66 14.94
C ASP A 143 16.27 -5.38 15.34
N GLN A 144 15.48 -4.94 14.40
CA GLN A 144 14.04 -4.76 14.57
C GLN A 144 13.26 -5.93 13.97
N LYS A 145 12.25 -6.40 14.70
CA LYS A 145 11.37 -7.50 14.30
C LYS A 145 9.98 -6.96 13.97
N LEU A 146 9.48 -7.31 12.80
CA LEU A 146 8.15 -6.94 12.32
C LEU A 146 7.26 -8.19 12.30
N PHE A 147 6.09 -8.07 12.92
CA PHE A 147 5.05 -9.09 12.94
C PHE A 147 3.80 -8.50 12.30
N LEU A 148 3.48 -8.92 11.09
CA LEU A 148 2.28 -8.48 10.37
C LEU A 148 1.12 -9.44 10.63
N LEU A 149 0.02 -8.91 11.13
CA LEU A 149 -1.29 -9.56 11.16
C LEU A 149 -2.23 -8.80 10.23
N ASN A 150 -2.61 -9.42 9.12
CA ASN A 150 -3.57 -8.84 8.18
C ASN A 150 -4.83 -9.69 8.13
N GLY A 151 -5.96 -9.08 8.49
CA GLY A 151 -7.28 -9.71 8.45
C GLY A 151 -8.05 -9.34 7.18
N ALA A 152 -8.94 -10.23 6.76
CA ALA A 152 -9.93 -9.94 5.73
C ALA A 152 -11.23 -10.71 6.01
N SER A 153 -12.31 -10.35 5.33
CA SER A 153 -13.52 -11.16 5.39
C SER A 153 -13.34 -12.43 4.57
N ARG A 154 -12.72 -12.34 3.42
CA ARG A 154 -12.57 -13.42 2.44
C ARG A 154 -11.12 -13.63 2.01
N PRO A 155 -10.75 -14.87 1.66
CA PRO A 155 -9.38 -15.19 1.26
C PRO A 155 -8.84 -14.42 0.05
N TRP A 156 -9.67 -14.07 -0.92
CA TRP A 156 -9.25 -13.32 -2.12
C TRP A 156 -9.03 -11.82 -1.89
N GLU A 157 -9.32 -11.32 -0.69
CA GLU A 157 -9.09 -9.91 -0.33
C GLU A 157 -7.64 -9.62 0.08
N PHE A 158 -6.73 -10.60 0.05
CA PHE A 158 -5.32 -10.46 0.40
C PHE A 158 -4.43 -10.14 -0.81
N GLY A 159 -4.43 -8.91 -1.27
CA GLY A 159 -3.70 -8.49 -2.48
C GLY A 159 -2.18 -8.67 -2.46
N TYR A 160 -1.53 -8.65 -1.30
CA TYR A 160 -0.07 -8.72 -1.14
C TYR A 160 0.40 -9.96 -0.35
N ARG A 161 -0.46 -10.93 -0.12
CA ARG A 161 -0.14 -12.10 0.70
C ARG A 161 1.08 -12.86 0.18
N GLU A 162 1.07 -13.23 -1.08
CA GLU A 162 2.16 -14.03 -1.67
C GLU A 162 3.50 -13.33 -1.56
N GLU A 163 3.55 -12.04 -1.80
CA GLU A 163 4.77 -11.23 -1.70
C GLU A 163 5.28 -11.19 -0.24
N MET A 164 4.39 -10.92 0.72
CA MET A 164 4.78 -10.85 2.13
C MET A 164 5.25 -12.20 2.65
N GLU A 165 4.56 -13.29 2.32
CA GLU A 165 4.98 -14.66 2.67
C GLU A 165 6.33 -15.03 2.04
N ALA A 166 6.57 -14.62 0.79
CA ALA A 166 7.83 -14.85 0.10
C ALA A 166 8.99 -14.12 0.77
N ILE A 167 8.80 -12.88 1.21
CA ILE A 167 9.82 -12.13 1.95
C ILE A 167 10.04 -12.75 3.33
N ALA A 168 8.98 -13.09 4.05
CA ALA A 168 9.09 -13.70 5.39
C ALA A 168 9.90 -15.00 5.41
N LYS A 169 9.88 -15.77 4.32
CA LYS A 169 10.71 -16.98 4.16
C LYS A 169 12.20 -16.69 3.97
N GLN A 170 12.56 -15.47 3.57
CA GLN A 170 13.94 -15.10 3.23
C GLN A 170 14.68 -14.37 4.36
N VAL A 171 13.96 -13.85 5.36
CA VAL A 171 14.55 -12.98 6.38
C VAL A 171 14.13 -13.37 7.79
N PRO A 172 15.02 -13.24 8.80
CA PRO A 172 14.70 -13.60 10.18
C PRO A 172 13.96 -12.51 10.98
N TRP A 173 13.83 -11.32 10.42
CA TRP A 173 13.28 -10.14 11.10
C TRP A 173 11.83 -9.86 10.76
N PHE A 174 11.22 -10.58 9.79
CA PHE A 174 9.84 -10.38 9.39
C PHE A 174 9.03 -11.68 9.45
N ARG A 175 7.84 -11.61 10.01
CA ARG A 175 6.81 -12.66 9.99
C ARG A 175 5.46 -12.07 9.64
N CYS A 176 4.62 -12.84 8.95
CA CYS A 176 3.26 -12.43 8.63
C CYS A 176 2.26 -13.57 8.85
N ILE A 177 1.07 -13.17 9.26
CA ILE A 177 -0.10 -14.03 9.40
C ILE A 177 -1.26 -13.34 8.67
N PHE A 178 -1.98 -14.13 7.89
CA PHE A 178 -3.20 -13.71 7.20
C PHE A 178 -4.36 -14.54 7.74
N THR A 179 -5.42 -13.85 8.19
CA THR A 179 -6.59 -14.50 8.82
C THR A 179 -7.87 -14.05 8.11
N ALA A 180 -8.70 -15.02 7.70
CA ALA A 180 -9.98 -14.77 7.06
C ALA A 180 -11.13 -15.15 7.99
N SER A 181 -12.11 -14.23 8.15
CA SER A 181 -13.29 -14.51 8.98
C SER A 181 -14.37 -15.36 8.27
N ARG A 182 -14.25 -15.52 6.94
CA ARG A 182 -15.13 -16.38 6.10
C ARG A 182 -14.31 -17.32 5.23
N PRO A 183 -13.46 -18.18 5.83
CA PRO A 183 -12.57 -19.06 5.07
C PRO A 183 -13.33 -20.08 4.21
N TRP A 184 -14.57 -20.44 4.61
CA TRP A 184 -15.41 -21.40 3.90
C TRP A 184 -15.91 -20.91 2.53
N GLU A 185 -15.74 -19.63 2.21
CA GLU A 185 -16.07 -19.09 0.88
C GLU A 185 -14.97 -19.39 -0.17
N ASP A 186 -13.83 -19.97 0.26
CA ASP A 186 -12.74 -20.43 -0.61
C ASP A 186 -12.18 -21.76 -0.09
N GLU A 187 -12.51 -22.86 -0.76
CA GLU A 187 -12.07 -24.22 -0.40
C GLU A 187 -10.54 -24.41 -0.45
N THR A 188 -9.84 -23.50 -1.14
CA THR A 188 -8.36 -23.55 -1.25
C THR A 188 -7.66 -22.85 -0.10
N TRP A 189 -8.38 -22.16 0.77
CA TRP A 189 -7.82 -21.44 1.89
C TRP A 189 -7.12 -22.37 2.89
N LYS A 190 -5.86 -22.05 3.20
CA LYS A 190 -5.01 -22.76 4.18
C LYS A 190 -4.38 -21.83 5.23
N GLY A 191 -4.93 -20.64 5.37
CA GLY A 191 -4.46 -19.68 6.39
C GLY A 191 -5.26 -19.80 7.70
N GLU A 192 -5.00 -18.87 8.60
CA GLU A 192 -5.66 -18.79 9.91
C GLU A 192 -7.11 -18.26 9.79
N VAL A 193 -7.91 -18.55 10.82
CA VAL A 193 -9.34 -18.16 10.93
C VAL A 193 -9.53 -17.22 12.11
#